data_1b1ba7da885fea6c8a84755bb729393b
#
_entry.id   1b1ba7da885fea6c8a84755bb729393b
#
_cell.length_a   1.000
_cell.length_b   1.000
_cell.length_c   1.000
_cell.angle_alpha   90.00
_cell.angle_beta   90.00
_cell.angle_gamma   90.00
#
_symmetry.space_group_name_H-M   'P 1'
#
loop_
_entity.id
_entity.type
_entity.pdbx_description
1 polymer ?
#
loop_
_entity_poly.entity_id
_entity_poly.type
_entity_poly.pdbx_seq_one_letter_code
_entity_poly.pdbx_strand_id
1 'polypeptide(L)'
;NLFFNDISVSQNITTDAVTRPSSPYIDMTLGMGKAGGFPANSMQQFGALMYCKWLYKKTGIFFRLPTEAEWEYACRAGSNTVYPFGDDGSKLDDYAWYSNNSENKYHKVGLKKPNAWGLYDMLGNVGEWVLDQYQQDYYTSITDNTIDPVRLPETKYPRSVKGGAYKDEAKDLRSANRLMSDPVWNRRDPQIPRSRWWNADAPFVGFRIIRPVQQPTGEEAEQFFQTYLGF
;
A
#
# COMPACT_ATOMS: atom_id res chain seq x y z
N ASN A 1 12.97 -8.75 5.38
CA ASN A 1 13.74 -9.59 6.34
C ASN A 1 14.29 -8.78 7.53
N LEU A 2 14.87 -7.57 7.35
CA LEU A 2 15.39 -6.77 8.47
C LEU A 2 14.32 -6.43 9.50
N PHE A 3 13.18 -5.95 9.05
CA PHE A 3 12.05 -5.63 9.93
C PHE A 3 11.57 -6.84 10.73
N PHE A 4 11.43 -8.00 10.09
CA PHE A 4 11.00 -9.23 10.75
C PHE A 4 11.95 -9.73 11.84
N ASN A 5 13.25 -9.55 11.61
CA ASN A 5 14.29 -10.13 12.48
C ASN A 5 14.82 -9.14 13.51
N ASP A 6 14.39 -7.88 13.47
CA ASP A 6 14.91 -6.85 14.37
C ASP A 6 14.25 -6.92 15.74
N ILE A 7 15.02 -7.33 16.72
CA ILE A 7 14.61 -7.35 18.13
C ILE A 7 15.10 -6.13 18.93
N SER A 8 15.83 -5.21 18.30
CA SER A 8 16.47 -4.07 18.99
C SER A 8 15.53 -2.91 19.23
N VAL A 9 14.41 -2.83 18.52
CA VAL A 9 13.38 -1.82 18.77
C VAL A 9 12.45 -2.35 19.85
N SER A 10 12.44 -1.68 21.00
CA SER A 10 11.56 -2.02 22.12
C SER A 10 10.10 -2.05 21.66
N GLN A 11 9.45 -3.15 21.88
CA GLN A 11 8.05 -3.37 21.60
C GLN A 11 7.30 -3.32 22.92
N ASN A 12 6.85 -2.14 23.30
CA ASN A 12 6.13 -1.90 24.55
C ASN A 12 4.68 -2.36 24.51
N ILE A 13 4.32 -3.23 23.60
CA ILE A 13 2.97 -3.77 23.47
C ILE A 13 3.09 -5.29 23.52
N THR A 14 2.25 -5.90 24.31
CA THR A 14 2.17 -7.34 24.57
C THR A 14 2.50 -8.20 23.35
N THR A 15 3.39 -9.10 23.60
CA THR A 15 4.03 -10.01 22.66
C THR A 15 3.05 -11.03 22.10
N ASP A 16 2.65 -10.85 20.89
CA ASP A 16 2.11 -11.92 20.05
C ASP A 16 2.21 -11.52 18.58
N ALA A 17 1.48 -12.21 17.73
CA ALA A 17 1.29 -11.86 16.33
C ALA A 17 0.74 -10.44 16.11
N VAL A 18 0.42 -9.68 17.15
CA VAL A 18 -0.05 -8.30 17.12
C VAL A 18 1.11 -7.32 17.14
N THR A 19 2.24 -7.66 17.73
CA THR A 19 3.37 -6.76 17.95
C THR A 19 4.57 -7.02 17.05
N ARG A 20 4.68 -8.22 16.53
CA ARG A 20 5.69 -8.61 15.54
C ARG A 20 5.02 -9.29 14.37
N PRO A 21 5.51 -9.07 13.14
CA PRO A 21 5.10 -9.91 12.05
C PRO A 21 5.47 -11.35 12.38
N SER A 22 4.50 -12.17 12.77
CA SER A 22 4.71 -13.61 12.84
C SER A 22 5.00 -14.15 11.44
N SER A 23 5.84 -15.16 11.36
CA SER A 23 6.01 -15.86 10.09
C SER A 23 4.65 -16.38 9.63
N PRO A 24 4.24 -16.08 8.38
CA PRO A 24 2.97 -16.58 7.89
C PRO A 24 2.98 -18.12 7.88
N TYR A 25 1.88 -18.73 8.27
CA TYR A 25 1.71 -20.19 8.29
C TYR A 25 1.66 -20.83 6.91
N ILE A 26 1.35 -20.02 5.89
CA ILE A 26 1.32 -20.43 4.48
C ILE A 26 2.27 -19.54 3.69
N ASP A 27 2.72 -20.01 2.55
CA ASP A 27 3.47 -19.16 1.62
C ASP A 27 2.52 -18.15 0.98
N MET A 28 2.53 -16.92 1.51
CA MET A 28 1.70 -15.81 1.04
C MET A 28 2.07 -15.35 -0.37
N THR A 29 3.20 -15.80 -0.89
CA THR A 29 3.63 -15.46 -2.26
C THR A 29 3.00 -16.36 -3.31
N LEU A 30 2.38 -17.46 -2.90
CA LEU A 30 1.84 -18.50 -3.78
C LEU A 30 2.85 -18.95 -4.85
N GLY A 31 4.14 -18.93 -4.52
CA GLY A 31 5.23 -19.30 -5.42
C GLY A 31 5.64 -18.23 -6.44
N MET A 32 5.05 -17.04 -6.41
CA MET A 32 5.36 -15.96 -7.37
C MET A 32 6.73 -15.29 -7.15
N GLY A 33 7.32 -15.45 -5.96
CA GLY A 33 8.66 -14.95 -5.63
C GLY A 33 8.67 -14.06 -4.38
N LYS A 34 9.76 -14.19 -3.60
CA LYS A 34 9.98 -13.44 -2.35
C LYS A 34 11.42 -12.97 -2.14
N ALA A 35 12.26 -13.18 -3.11
CA ALA A 35 13.65 -12.71 -3.07
C ALA A 35 13.74 -11.20 -3.23
N GLY A 36 14.91 -10.62 -3.05
CA GLY A 36 15.12 -9.19 -3.28
C GLY A 36 14.67 -8.75 -4.69
N GLY A 37 14.03 -7.60 -4.77
CA GLY A 37 13.49 -7.04 -5.99
C GLY A 37 12.02 -7.38 -6.28
N PHE A 38 11.39 -8.27 -5.52
CA PHE A 38 9.94 -8.45 -5.57
C PHE A 38 9.21 -7.45 -4.65
N PRO A 39 7.96 -7.07 -4.98
CA PRO A 39 7.18 -6.20 -4.12
C PRO A 39 6.89 -6.88 -2.77
N ALA A 40 6.84 -6.10 -1.71
CA ALA A 40 6.23 -6.54 -0.47
C ALA A 40 4.73 -6.75 -0.72
N ASN A 41 4.21 -7.93 -0.39
CA ASN A 41 2.84 -8.32 -0.72
C ASN A 41 2.12 -8.99 0.45
N SER A 42 0.83 -9.24 0.30
CA SER A 42 0.01 -10.00 1.26
C SER A 42 -0.07 -9.40 2.66
N MET A 43 0.33 -8.15 2.87
CA MET A 43 0.23 -7.55 4.20
C MET A 43 -1.00 -6.67 4.35
N GLN A 44 -1.50 -6.58 5.56
CA GLN A 44 -2.53 -5.61 5.92
C GLN A 44 -1.94 -4.20 5.97
N GLN A 45 -2.79 -3.18 5.84
CA GLN A 45 -2.37 -1.78 6.01
C GLN A 45 -1.66 -1.57 7.36
N PHE A 46 -2.15 -2.22 8.43
CA PHE A 46 -1.50 -2.23 9.73
C PHE A 46 -0.02 -2.67 9.65
N GLY A 47 0.27 -3.75 8.94
CA GLY A 47 1.64 -4.25 8.76
C GLY A 47 2.55 -3.25 8.04
N ALA A 48 2.02 -2.57 7.01
CA ALA A 48 2.74 -1.52 6.28
C ALA A 48 3.02 -0.30 7.18
N LEU A 49 2.05 0.13 7.99
CA LEU A 49 2.22 1.23 8.94
C LEU A 49 3.20 0.89 10.08
N MET A 50 3.16 -0.34 10.57
CA MET A 50 4.14 -0.82 11.56
C MET A 50 5.56 -0.86 10.99
N TYR A 51 5.72 -1.18 9.71
CA TYR A 51 7.00 -1.04 9.04
C TYR A 51 7.48 0.41 9.02
N CYS A 52 6.61 1.37 8.74
CA CYS A 52 6.94 2.81 8.81
C CYS A 52 7.34 3.23 10.23
N LYS A 53 6.60 2.78 11.24
CA LYS A 53 6.91 3.05 12.66
C LYS A 53 8.27 2.47 13.06
N TRP A 54 8.55 1.23 12.68
CA TRP A 54 9.85 0.60 12.90
C TRP A 54 10.98 1.38 12.24
N LEU A 55 10.80 1.78 10.98
CA LEU A 55 11.81 2.54 10.23
C LEU A 55 12.08 3.89 10.91
N TYR A 56 11.04 4.59 11.38
CA TYR A 56 11.17 5.80 12.18
C TYR A 56 11.97 5.59 13.46
N LYS A 57 11.66 4.56 14.24
CA LYS A 57 12.42 4.23 15.47
C LYS A 57 13.88 3.89 15.19
N LYS A 58 14.19 3.32 14.03
CA LYS A 58 15.57 2.95 13.63
C LYS A 58 16.38 4.11 13.09
N THR A 59 15.76 5.02 12.37
CA THR A 59 16.49 6.06 11.60
C THR A 59 16.29 7.46 12.13
N GLY A 60 15.28 7.69 12.97
CA GLY A 60 14.83 9.04 13.35
C GLY A 60 14.14 9.80 12.22
N ILE A 61 13.99 9.18 11.04
CA ILE A 61 13.34 9.79 9.87
C ILE A 61 11.91 9.25 9.78
N PHE A 62 10.93 10.16 9.75
CA PHE A 62 9.53 9.78 9.65
C PHE A 62 9.16 9.41 8.22
N PHE A 63 8.57 8.22 8.08
CA PHE A 63 7.98 7.69 6.86
C PHE A 63 6.54 7.29 7.14
N ARG A 64 5.70 7.36 6.12
CA ARG A 64 4.31 6.91 6.15
C ARG A 64 3.83 6.40 4.80
N LEU A 65 2.66 5.82 4.77
CA LEU A 65 1.95 5.60 3.50
C LEU A 65 1.53 6.96 2.92
N PRO A 66 1.40 7.09 1.60
CA PRO A 66 0.79 8.27 0.99
C PRO A 66 -0.70 8.34 1.36
N THR A 67 -1.28 9.53 1.34
CA THR A 67 -2.73 9.67 1.23
C THR A 67 -3.17 9.24 -0.17
N GLU A 68 -4.45 9.01 -0.36
CA GLU A 68 -4.99 8.68 -1.68
C GLU A 68 -4.73 9.79 -2.70
N ALA A 69 -4.88 11.05 -2.29
CA ALA A 69 -4.60 12.21 -3.13
C ALA A 69 -3.12 12.33 -3.49
N GLU A 70 -2.22 12.16 -2.53
CA GLU A 70 -0.77 12.16 -2.77
C GLU A 70 -0.36 11.03 -3.73
N TRP A 71 -0.92 9.85 -3.55
CA TRP A 71 -0.64 8.72 -4.43
C TRP A 71 -1.06 9.01 -5.87
N GLU A 72 -2.28 9.52 -6.06
CA GLU A 72 -2.80 9.84 -7.38
C GLU A 72 -2.03 10.99 -8.04
N TYR A 73 -1.69 12.04 -7.28
CA TYR A 73 -0.84 13.13 -7.74
C TYR A 73 0.52 12.62 -8.23
N ALA A 74 1.15 11.75 -7.46
CA ALA A 74 2.41 11.12 -7.83
C ALA A 74 2.28 10.18 -9.04
N CYS A 75 1.19 9.43 -9.14
CA CYS A 75 0.89 8.58 -10.28
C CYS A 75 0.74 9.39 -11.57
N ARG A 76 -0.02 10.46 -11.53
CA ARG A 76 -0.26 11.35 -12.68
C ARG A 76 0.99 12.06 -13.14
N ALA A 77 1.89 12.43 -12.25
CA ALA A 77 3.14 13.11 -12.56
C ALA A 77 2.95 14.31 -13.51
N GLY A 78 1.91 15.12 -13.25
CA GLY A 78 1.53 16.28 -14.06
C GLY A 78 0.54 16.01 -15.20
N SER A 79 0.15 14.76 -15.43
CA SER A 79 -0.85 14.40 -16.44
C SER A 79 -2.29 14.55 -15.91
N ASN A 80 -3.21 14.97 -16.78
CA ASN A 80 -4.66 14.98 -16.52
C ASN A 80 -5.40 13.86 -17.25
N THR A 81 -4.68 12.96 -17.91
CA THR A 81 -5.22 11.86 -18.71
C THR A 81 -5.62 10.66 -17.85
N VAL A 82 -6.26 9.68 -18.48
CA VAL A 82 -6.73 8.43 -17.82
C VAL A 82 -5.56 7.67 -17.17
N TYR A 83 -4.45 7.56 -17.89
CA TYR A 83 -3.19 7.00 -17.41
C TYR A 83 -2.11 8.09 -17.39
N PRO A 84 -1.01 7.94 -16.65
CA PRO A 84 0.05 8.94 -16.59
C PRO A 84 0.74 9.20 -17.95
N PHE A 85 0.57 8.32 -18.92
CA PHE A 85 1.15 8.41 -20.26
C PHE A 85 0.15 8.80 -21.37
N GLY A 86 -1.12 9.05 -21.04
CA GLY A 86 -2.17 9.44 -21.98
C GLY A 86 -3.50 8.73 -21.75
N ASP A 87 -4.46 8.94 -22.67
CA ASP A 87 -5.80 8.32 -22.58
C ASP A 87 -5.86 6.96 -23.28
N ASP A 88 -4.94 6.71 -24.21
CA ASP A 88 -4.87 5.46 -24.95
C ASP A 88 -4.22 4.35 -24.14
N GLY A 89 -5.00 3.35 -23.77
CA GLY A 89 -4.54 2.17 -23.04
C GLY A 89 -3.63 1.22 -23.82
N SER A 90 -3.43 1.42 -25.13
CA SER A 90 -2.59 0.55 -25.96
C SER A 90 -1.12 0.51 -25.53
N LYS A 91 -0.66 1.54 -24.80
CA LYS A 91 0.70 1.63 -24.25
C LYS A 91 0.83 1.01 -22.86
N LEU A 92 -0.25 0.51 -22.27
CA LEU A 92 -0.25 0.02 -20.87
C LEU A 92 0.77 -1.12 -20.66
N ASP A 93 0.99 -1.95 -21.66
CA ASP A 93 1.99 -3.02 -21.63
C ASP A 93 3.42 -2.55 -21.34
N ASP A 94 3.74 -1.32 -21.70
CA ASP A 94 5.06 -0.70 -21.43
C ASP A 94 5.20 -0.27 -19.97
N TYR A 95 4.11 0.06 -19.30
CA TYR A 95 4.10 0.73 -17.99
C TYR A 95 3.62 -0.15 -16.83
N ALA A 96 2.92 -1.24 -17.13
CA ALA A 96 2.25 -2.04 -16.10
C ALA A 96 2.37 -3.54 -16.31
N TRP A 97 2.38 -4.27 -15.20
CA TRP A 97 2.07 -5.70 -15.14
C TRP A 97 0.61 -5.84 -14.74
N TYR A 98 -0.22 -6.36 -15.62
CA TYR A 98 -1.67 -6.50 -15.43
C TYR A 98 -2.19 -7.78 -16.11
N SER A 99 -3.48 -8.05 -16.12
CA SER A 99 -4.06 -9.32 -16.57
C SER A 99 -3.58 -9.79 -17.94
N ASN A 100 -3.31 -8.88 -18.89
CA ASN A 100 -2.92 -9.26 -20.25
C ASN A 100 -1.47 -9.73 -20.39
N ASN A 101 -0.57 -9.31 -19.53
CA ASN A 101 0.87 -9.53 -19.71
C ASN A 101 1.60 -10.09 -18.49
N SER A 102 0.93 -10.23 -17.35
CA SER A 102 1.52 -10.62 -16.08
C SER A 102 1.68 -12.14 -15.89
N GLU A 103 1.05 -12.97 -16.74
CA GLU A 103 0.92 -14.42 -16.50
C GLU A 103 0.25 -14.73 -15.14
N ASN A 104 -0.68 -13.87 -14.72
CA ASN A 104 -1.39 -13.94 -13.43
C ASN A 104 -0.47 -13.99 -12.20
N LYS A 105 0.65 -13.29 -12.25
CA LYS A 105 1.60 -13.17 -11.13
C LYS A 105 2.21 -11.77 -11.06
N TYR A 106 2.62 -11.34 -9.87
CA TYR A 106 3.44 -10.14 -9.75
C TYR A 106 4.88 -10.41 -10.20
N HIS A 107 5.58 -9.38 -10.56
CA HIS A 107 6.95 -9.42 -11.09
C HIS A 107 7.90 -8.59 -10.21
N LYS A 108 9.20 -8.70 -10.49
CA LYS A 108 10.18 -7.81 -9.87
C LYS A 108 9.85 -6.36 -10.19
N VAL A 109 10.09 -5.49 -9.21
CA VAL A 109 9.82 -4.06 -9.34
C VAL A 109 10.77 -3.40 -10.33
N GLY A 110 10.32 -2.30 -10.95
CA GLY A 110 11.16 -1.48 -11.83
C GLY A 110 11.46 -2.07 -13.21
N LEU A 111 10.70 -3.07 -13.65
CA LEU A 111 10.91 -3.69 -14.97
C LEU A 111 10.11 -3.04 -16.10
N LYS A 112 9.11 -2.24 -15.77
CA LYS A 112 8.32 -1.46 -16.72
C LYS A 112 8.82 -0.01 -16.79
N LYS A 113 8.30 0.80 -17.72
CA LYS A 113 8.66 2.21 -17.81
C LYS A 113 8.12 3.00 -16.61
N PRO A 114 8.88 3.97 -16.09
CA PRO A 114 8.39 4.88 -15.04
C PRO A 114 7.44 5.93 -15.62
N ASN A 115 6.69 6.61 -14.76
CA ASN A 115 5.99 7.82 -15.14
C ASN A 115 6.97 9.01 -15.35
N ALA A 116 6.44 10.20 -15.69
CA ALA A 116 7.25 11.38 -15.97
C ALA A 116 8.13 11.86 -14.79
N TRP A 117 7.80 11.46 -13.55
CA TRP A 117 8.60 11.77 -12.37
C TRP A 117 9.57 10.64 -11.96
N GLY A 118 9.73 9.63 -12.81
CA GLY A 118 10.65 8.51 -12.55
C GLY A 118 10.11 7.48 -11.57
N LEU A 119 8.79 7.46 -11.29
CA LEU A 119 8.19 6.49 -10.38
C LEU A 119 7.74 5.25 -11.15
N TYR A 120 8.25 4.10 -10.71
CA TYR A 120 7.95 2.79 -11.28
C TYR A 120 6.74 2.14 -10.61
N ASP A 121 6.11 1.23 -11.35
CA ASP A 121 5.03 0.36 -10.87
C ASP A 121 3.86 1.12 -10.21
N MET A 122 3.60 2.37 -10.70
CA MET A 122 2.44 3.13 -10.26
C MET A 122 1.13 2.51 -10.76
N LEU A 123 1.20 1.67 -11.78
CA LEU A 123 0.08 0.94 -12.34
C LEU A 123 0.41 -0.55 -12.35
N GLY A 124 -0.51 -1.37 -11.88
CA GLY A 124 -0.37 -2.83 -11.90
C GLY A 124 0.68 -3.36 -10.91
N ASN A 125 1.24 -4.50 -11.20
CA ASN A 125 2.11 -5.28 -10.33
C ASN A 125 1.37 -5.68 -9.04
N VAL A 126 1.41 -4.87 -7.99
CA VAL A 126 0.57 -5.02 -6.80
C VAL A 126 -0.14 -3.71 -6.48
N GLY A 127 -1.40 -3.77 -6.08
CA GLY A 127 -2.12 -2.61 -5.57
C GLY A 127 -1.49 -2.10 -4.27
N GLU A 128 -1.59 -0.82 -3.99
CA GLU A 128 -0.85 -0.19 -2.91
C GLU A 128 -1.75 0.44 -1.87
N TRP A 129 -1.51 0.08 -0.60
CA TRP A 129 -2.17 0.72 0.52
C TRP A 129 -1.89 2.22 0.56
N VAL A 130 -2.94 2.99 0.77
CA VAL A 130 -2.88 4.40 1.14
C VAL A 130 -3.45 4.61 2.54
N LEU A 131 -3.33 5.81 3.11
CA LEU A 131 -3.78 6.08 4.49
C LEU A 131 -5.29 6.06 4.65
N ASP A 132 -6.02 6.39 3.60
CA ASP A 132 -7.42 6.76 3.66
C ASP A 132 -8.34 5.60 4.01
N GLN A 133 -9.35 5.90 4.84
CA GLN A 133 -10.58 5.14 4.91
C GLN A 133 -11.28 5.23 3.55
N TYR A 134 -11.67 4.10 2.96
CA TYR A 134 -12.44 4.15 1.73
C TYR A 134 -13.85 4.67 2.00
N GLN A 135 -14.22 5.70 1.26
CA GLN A 135 -15.58 6.23 1.17
C GLN A 135 -15.84 6.59 -0.29
N GLN A 136 -16.86 6.01 -0.89
CA GLN A 136 -17.10 6.11 -2.34
C GLN A 136 -17.26 7.56 -2.81
N ASP A 137 -18.00 8.35 -2.07
CA ASP A 137 -18.38 9.73 -2.38
C ASP A 137 -17.49 10.79 -1.68
N TYR A 138 -16.36 10.38 -1.09
CA TYR A 138 -15.49 11.29 -0.32
C TYR A 138 -15.11 12.53 -1.12
N TYR A 139 -14.65 12.35 -2.35
CA TYR A 139 -14.19 13.46 -3.20
C TYR A 139 -15.31 14.37 -3.70
N THR A 140 -16.56 13.94 -3.66
CA THR A 140 -17.70 14.81 -3.96
C THR A 140 -18.07 15.73 -2.79
N SER A 141 -17.60 15.41 -1.60
CA SER A 141 -17.87 16.17 -0.37
C SER A 141 -16.80 17.20 -0.02
N ILE A 142 -15.64 17.17 -0.70
CA ILE A 142 -14.57 18.14 -0.49
C ILE A 142 -14.64 19.28 -1.51
N THR A 143 -14.11 20.44 -1.13
CA THR A 143 -14.10 21.63 -1.99
C THR A 143 -12.73 21.77 -2.70
N ASP A 144 -12.69 22.55 -3.78
CA ASP A 144 -11.46 22.83 -4.55
C ASP A 144 -10.34 23.47 -3.70
N ASN A 145 -10.71 24.08 -2.56
CA ASN A 145 -9.77 24.70 -1.63
C ASN A 145 -9.27 23.76 -0.53
N THR A 146 -9.66 22.49 -0.54
CA THR A 146 -9.21 21.53 0.47
C THR A 146 -7.74 21.19 0.23
N ILE A 147 -6.91 21.46 1.24
CA ILE A 147 -5.47 21.18 1.20
C ILE A 147 -5.24 19.80 1.83
N ASP A 148 -4.41 18.97 1.16
CA ASP A 148 -3.99 17.66 1.63
C ASP A 148 -5.16 16.77 2.12
N PRO A 149 -6.19 16.55 1.28
CA PRO A 149 -7.36 15.80 1.69
C PRO A 149 -6.97 14.37 2.10
N VAL A 150 -7.47 13.95 3.24
CA VAL A 150 -7.35 12.59 3.75
C VAL A 150 -8.59 12.20 4.52
N ARG A 151 -9.15 11.04 4.22
CA ARG A 151 -10.23 10.47 5.03
C ARG A 151 -9.64 9.67 6.18
N LEU A 152 -9.74 10.22 7.39
CA LEU A 152 -9.21 9.56 8.58
C LEU A 152 -9.88 8.20 8.83
N PRO A 153 -9.15 7.24 9.42
CA PRO A 153 -9.68 5.93 9.73
C PRO A 153 -10.72 5.98 10.85
N GLU A 154 -11.83 5.30 10.64
CA GLU A 154 -12.88 5.10 11.64
C GLU A 154 -13.10 3.62 11.94
N THR A 155 -12.80 2.77 10.95
CA THR A 155 -13.00 1.32 11.05
C THR A 155 -11.84 0.59 10.39
N LYS A 156 -11.66 -0.69 10.72
CA LYS A 156 -10.64 -1.53 10.07
C LYS A 156 -10.87 -1.66 8.56
N TYR A 157 -12.11 -1.79 8.14
CA TYR A 157 -12.51 -1.96 6.73
C TYR A 157 -13.69 -1.04 6.39
N PRO A 158 -13.84 -0.62 5.11
CA PRO A 158 -12.86 -0.74 4.05
C PRO A 158 -11.77 0.34 4.12
N ARG A 159 -10.57 0.03 3.63
CA ARG A 159 -9.46 0.97 3.42
C ARG A 159 -9.21 1.13 1.92
N SER A 160 -8.66 2.26 1.51
CA SER A 160 -8.35 2.53 0.12
C SER A 160 -7.06 1.87 -0.34
N VAL A 161 -7.08 1.34 -1.57
CA VAL A 161 -5.94 0.79 -2.29
C VAL A 161 -5.92 1.41 -3.69
N LYS A 162 -4.76 1.74 -4.20
CA LYS A 162 -4.55 2.40 -5.50
C LYS A 162 -3.71 1.55 -6.43
N GLY A 163 -3.74 1.87 -7.73
CA GLY A 163 -2.81 1.35 -8.75
C GLY A 163 -3.29 0.14 -9.53
N GLY A 164 -4.22 -0.64 -8.99
CA GLY A 164 -4.55 -1.96 -9.56
C GLY A 164 -3.41 -2.97 -9.38
N ALA A 165 -3.59 -4.18 -9.84
CA ALA A 165 -2.64 -5.26 -9.65
C ALA A 165 -2.47 -6.12 -10.91
N TYR A 166 -1.54 -7.05 -10.86
CA TYR A 166 -1.19 -7.99 -11.93
C TYR A 166 -2.39 -8.78 -12.49
N LYS A 167 -3.44 -8.95 -11.73
CA LYS A 167 -4.65 -9.71 -12.11
C LYS A 167 -5.78 -8.84 -12.66
N ASP A 168 -5.67 -7.51 -12.54
CA ASP A 168 -6.75 -6.58 -12.85
C ASP A 168 -6.72 -6.18 -14.34
N GLU A 169 -7.86 -5.72 -14.84
CA GLU A 169 -7.99 -5.27 -16.23
C GLU A 169 -7.50 -3.84 -16.40
N ALA A 170 -7.22 -3.42 -17.64
CA ALA A 170 -6.75 -2.08 -17.95
C ALA A 170 -7.61 -0.95 -17.34
N LYS A 171 -8.93 -1.11 -17.34
CA LYS A 171 -9.86 -0.14 -16.74
C LYS A 171 -9.62 0.10 -15.25
N ASP A 172 -9.09 -0.91 -14.54
CA ASP A 172 -8.85 -0.89 -13.10
C ASP A 172 -7.48 -0.27 -12.76
N LEU A 173 -6.63 -0.03 -13.76
CA LEU A 173 -5.32 0.59 -13.64
C LEU A 173 -5.32 2.11 -13.90
N ARG A 174 -6.47 2.73 -14.13
CA ARG A 174 -6.55 4.19 -14.31
C ARG A 174 -6.03 4.92 -13.07
N SER A 175 -5.35 6.06 -13.26
CA SER A 175 -4.79 6.84 -12.15
C SER A 175 -5.80 7.15 -11.04
N ALA A 176 -7.05 7.44 -11.43
CA ALA A 176 -8.14 7.75 -10.49
C ALA A 176 -8.85 6.51 -9.91
N ASN A 177 -8.51 5.29 -10.37
CA ASN A 177 -9.20 4.11 -9.88
C ASN A 177 -8.94 3.88 -8.39
N ARG A 178 -9.97 3.41 -7.69
CA ARG A 178 -9.97 3.17 -6.25
C ARG A 178 -10.46 1.76 -5.98
N LEU A 179 -9.70 1.00 -5.22
CA LEU A 179 -10.11 -0.31 -4.76
C LEU A 179 -10.37 -0.24 -3.24
N MET A 180 -11.48 -0.78 -2.80
CA MET A 180 -11.78 -0.93 -1.37
C MET A 180 -11.27 -2.27 -0.86
N SER A 181 -10.68 -2.26 0.33
CA SER A 181 -10.28 -3.48 1.01
C SER A 181 -11.49 -4.23 1.57
N ASP A 182 -11.38 -5.55 1.65
CA ASP A 182 -12.45 -6.45 2.10
C ASP A 182 -11.92 -7.43 3.16
N PRO A 183 -12.67 -7.70 4.23
CA PRO A 183 -12.33 -8.75 5.21
C PRO A 183 -12.08 -10.13 4.59
N VAL A 184 -12.65 -10.40 3.41
CA VAL A 184 -12.44 -11.65 2.66
C VAL A 184 -10.97 -11.88 2.30
N TRP A 185 -10.16 -10.81 2.19
CA TRP A 185 -8.74 -10.89 1.88
C TRP A 185 -7.90 -11.63 2.94
N ASN A 186 -8.51 -11.88 4.12
CA ASN A 186 -7.88 -12.66 5.18
C ASN A 186 -8.77 -13.84 5.64
N ARG A 187 -9.55 -14.41 4.75
CA ARG A 187 -10.49 -15.49 5.10
C ARG A 187 -9.78 -16.78 5.48
N ARG A 188 -8.72 -17.14 4.74
CA ARG A 188 -7.98 -18.40 4.92
C ARG A 188 -6.89 -18.35 5.98
N ASP A 189 -6.73 -17.21 6.67
CA ASP A 189 -5.78 -17.14 7.78
C ASP A 189 -6.19 -18.16 8.86
N PRO A 190 -5.32 -19.12 9.19
CA PRO A 190 -5.64 -20.16 10.17
C PRO A 190 -5.54 -19.68 11.63
N GLN A 191 -5.06 -18.48 11.88
CA GLN A 191 -4.92 -17.95 13.24
C GLN A 191 -6.27 -17.55 13.84
N ILE A 192 -6.40 -17.74 15.16
CA ILE A 192 -7.55 -17.26 15.94
C ILE A 192 -6.99 -16.53 17.17
N PRO A 193 -7.18 -15.19 17.27
CA PRO A 193 -7.76 -14.29 16.25
C PRO A 193 -6.89 -14.20 14.98
N ARG A 194 -7.51 -13.87 13.84
CA ARG A 194 -6.80 -13.71 12.58
C ARG A 194 -5.71 -12.64 12.68
N SER A 195 -4.63 -12.86 11.97
CA SER A 195 -3.49 -11.95 11.93
C SER A 195 -3.93 -10.52 11.57
N ARG A 196 -3.34 -9.54 12.26
CA ARG A 196 -3.42 -8.13 11.87
C ARG A 196 -2.35 -7.75 10.85
N TRP A 197 -1.38 -8.62 10.59
CA TRP A 197 -0.24 -8.37 9.73
C TRP A 197 -0.47 -8.79 8.29
N TRP A 198 -1.21 -9.89 8.09
CA TRP A 198 -1.28 -10.56 6.81
C TRP A 198 -2.69 -10.61 6.26
N ASN A 199 -2.77 -10.59 4.94
CA ASN A 199 -3.94 -10.92 4.14
C ASN A 199 -3.65 -12.20 3.38
N ALA A 200 -4.07 -13.34 3.91
CA ALA A 200 -3.79 -14.66 3.35
C ALA A 200 -4.35 -14.86 1.92
N ASP A 201 -5.31 -14.04 1.53
CA ASP A 201 -6.03 -14.14 0.26
C ASP A 201 -5.78 -12.97 -0.68
N ALA A 202 -4.84 -12.04 -0.33
CA ALA A 202 -4.56 -10.86 -1.14
C ALA A 202 -3.06 -10.71 -1.48
N PRO A 203 -2.46 -11.65 -2.24
CA PRO A 203 -1.08 -11.55 -2.71
C PRO A 203 -0.89 -10.40 -3.70
N PHE A 204 -1.96 -9.77 -4.12
CA PHE A 204 -2.02 -8.67 -5.07
C PHE A 204 -1.97 -7.28 -4.41
N VAL A 205 -1.78 -7.19 -3.09
CA VAL A 205 -1.71 -5.92 -2.36
C VAL A 205 -0.39 -5.79 -1.63
N GLY A 206 0.26 -4.67 -1.84
CA GLY A 206 1.50 -4.24 -1.20
C GLY A 206 1.41 -2.78 -0.75
N PHE A 207 2.54 -2.08 -0.73
CA PHE A 207 2.59 -0.67 -0.36
C PHE A 207 3.85 0.00 -0.85
N ARG A 208 3.79 1.33 -0.94
CA ARG A 208 4.95 2.22 -1.00
C ARG A 208 4.94 3.18 0.18
N ILE A 209 6.11 3.71 0.52
CA ILE A 209 6.24 4.70 1.59
C ILE A 209 6.67 6.03 1.00
N ILE A 210 6.29 7.10 1.69
CA ILE A 210 6.76 8.45 1.41
C ILE A 210 7.49 9.01 2.62
N ARG A 211 8.39 9.95 2.36
CA ARG A 211 9.04 10.79 3.36
C ARG A 211 8.50 12.21 3.22
N PRO A 212 7.70 12.72 4.16
CA PRO A 212 7.27 14.11 4.13
C PRO A 212 8.45 15.07 4.16
N VAL A 213 8.35 16.17 3.42
CA VAL A 213 9.38 17.22 3.41
C VAL A 213 9.53 17.83 4.81
N GLN A 214 8.39 18.17 5.43
CA GLN A 214 8.35 18.59 6.82
C GLN A 214 8.23 17.36 7.70
N GLN A 215 9.23 17.15 8.54
CA GLN A 215 9.23 16.04 9.49
C GLN A 215 8.44 16.43 10.73
N PRO A 216 7.53 15.56 11.20
CA PRO A 216 6.80 15.84 12.44
C PRO A 216 7.73 15.80 13.64
N THR A 217 7.35 16.47 14.71
CA THR A 217 7.95 16.27 16.03
C THR A 217 7.75 14.83 16.52
N GLY A 218 8.47 14.43 17.56
CA GLY A 218 8.30 13.09 18.13
C GLY A 218 6.88 12.81 18.64
N GLU A 219 6.23 13.84 19.20
CA GLU A 219 4.86 13.75 19.71
C GLU A 219 3.85 13.63 18.57
N GLU A 220 3.97 14.46 17.52
CA GLU A 220 3.11 14.38 16.33
C GLU A 220 3.26 13.04 15.61
N ALA A 221 4.48 12.52 15.49
CA ALA A 221 4.73 11.21 14.89
C ALA A 221 4.06 10.09 15.70
N GLU A 222 4.15 10.11 17.02
CA GLU A 222 3.50 9.10 17.86
C GLU A 222 1.98 9.21 17.78
N GLN A 223 1.42 10.42 17.78
CA GLN A 223 -0.01 10.64 17.61
C GLN A 223 -0.50 10.13 16.24
N PHE A 224 0.27 10.37 15.17
CA PHE A 224 -0.01 9.81 13.86
C PHE A 224 -0.13 8.29 13.93
N PHE A 225 0.85 7.61 14.49
CA PHE A 225 0.82 6.15 14.58
C PHE A 225 -0.33 5.64 15.47
N GLN A 226 -0.67 6.34 16.55
CA GLN A 226 -1.84 6.00 17.37
C GLN A 226 -3.13 6.10 16.56
N THR A 227 -3.30 7.18 15.78
CA THR A 227 -4.49 7.38 14.93
C THR A 227 -4.67 6.27 13.90
N TYR A 228 -3.59 5.87 13.23
CA TYR A 228 -3.69 4.93 12.11
C TYR A 228 -3.52 3.45 12.48
N LEU A 229 -2.93 3.15 13.63
CA LEU A 229 -2.74 1.78 14.12
C LEU A 229 -3.81 1.32 15.12
N GLY A 230 -4.69 2.21 15.54
CA GLY A 230 -5.72 1.95 16.55
C GLY A 230 -6.86 1.01 16.10
N PHE A 231 -6.93 0.62 14.82
CA PHE A 231 -8.03 -0.14 14.21
C PHE A 231 -7.65 -1.53 13.76
#